data_cac0ea44d2c1303e5a9fbe8edbe64ed6
#
_entry.id   cac0ea44d2c1303e5a9fbe8edbe64ed6
#
_cell.length_a   1.000
_cell.length_b   1.000
_cell.length_c   1.000
_cell.angle_alpha   90.00
_cell.angle_beta   90.00
_cell.angle_gamma   90.00
#
_symmetry.space_group_name_H-M   'P 1'
#
loop_
_entity.id
_entity.type
_entity.pdbx_description
1 polymer ?
#
loop_
_entity_poly.entity_id
_entity_poly.type
_entity_poly.pdbx_seq_one_letter_code
_entity_poly.pdbx_strand_id
1 'polypeptide(L)'
;MARNTEHLLAAALLALLLTPPAYATKVRCHLTYGGETRIVEAVPTSDPYTVAPVSFGSYFLFRIVFRDQPADLAGIKLTTYADRNEGPVVIHQVVHPYPPPAAEGGGFTGLNFVYEPVRDGELQYWCEMKEAP
;
A
#
# COMPACT_ATOMS: atom_id res chain seq x y z
N MET A 1 -23.96 -4.78 -52.50
CA MET A 1 -23.99 -5.60 -51.26
C MET A 1 -22.63 -5.82 -50.61
N ALA A 2 -21.50 -5.47 -51.26
CA ALA A 2 -20.15 -5.56 -50.65
C ALA A 2 -19.77 -4.38 -49.75
N ARG A 3 -20.56 -3.30 -49.67
CA ARG A 3 -20.25 -2.07 -48.94
C ARG A 3 -20.49 -2.15 -47.42
N ASN A 4 -21.30 -3.12 -46.93
CA ASN A 4 -21.64 -3.15 -45.51
C ASN A 4 -20.62 -3.90 -44.65
N THR A 5 -19.74 -4.69 -45.25
CA THR A 5 -18.72 -5.45 -44.51
C THR A 5 -17.50 -4.62 -44.16
N GLU A 6 -17.17 -3.63 -44.99
CA GLU A 6 -16.00 -2.77 -44.72
C GLU A 6 -16.23 -1.75 -43.57
N HIS A 7 -17.47 -1.28 -43.42
CA HIS A 7 -17.82 -0.37 -42.33
C HIS A 7 -17.88 -1.05 -40.98
N LEU A 8 -18.21 -2.34 -40.92
CA LEU A 8 -18.23 -3.12 -39.66
C LEU A 8 -16.84 -3.43 -39.14
N LEU A 9 -15.85 -3.64 -40.00
CA LEU A 9 -14.46 -3.87 -39.64
C LEU A 9 -13.80 -2.59 -39.12
N ALA A 10 -14.10 -1.44 -39.69
CA ALA A 10 -13.59 -0.15 -39.23
C ALA A 10 -14.13 0.25 -37.86
N ALA A 11 -15.40 -0.05 -37.57
CA ALA A 11 -16.02 0.21 -36.27
C ALA A 11 -15.44 -0.68 -35.16
N ALA A 12 -15.11 -1.94 -35.46
CA ALA A 12 -14.50 -2.86 -34.49
C ALA A 12 -13.06 -2.46 -34.11
N LEU A 13 -12.28 -1.92 -35.07
CA LEU A 13 -10.93 -1.41 -34.80
C LEU A 13 -10.96 -0.12 -33.94
N LEU A 14 -11.95 0.73 -34.13
CA LEU A 14 -12.10 1.96 -33.36
C LEU A 14 -12.46 1.68 -31.88
N ALA A 15 -13.22 0.62 -31.60
CA ALA A 15 -13.57 0.22 -30.24
C ALA A 15 -12.38 -0.25 -29.41
N LEU A 16 -11.37 -0.85 -30.05
CA LEU A 16 -10.13 -1.28 -29.40
C LEU A 16 -9.22 -0.11 -28.98
N LEU A 17 -9.36 1.06 -29.61
CA LEU A 17 -8.60 2.25 -29.29
C LEU A 17 -9.18 3.09 -28.12
N LEU A 18 -10.38 2.73 -27.66
CA LEU A 18 -11.11 3.46 -26.60
C LEU A 18 -11.00 2.79 -25.21
N THR A 19 -10.19 1.74 -25.05
CA THR A 19 -9.95 1.14 -23.75
C THR A 19 -9.11 2.08 -22.90
N PRO A 20 -9.58 2.49 -21.69
CA PRO A 20 -8.80 3.35 -20.82
C PRO A 20 -7.54 2.61 -20.35
N PRO A 21 -6.42 3.30 -20.10
CA PRO A 21 -5.23 2.68 -19.55
C PRO A 21 -5.52 2.10 -18.17
N ALA A 22 -5.02 0.89 -17.89
CA ALA A 22 -5.08 0.31 -16.57
C ALA A 22 -4.01 0.96 -15.67
N TYR A 23 -4.42 1.45 -14.51
CA TYR A 23 -3.51 2.01 -13.50
C TYR A 23 -3.19 0.96 -12.46
N ALA A 24 -1.90 0.84 -12.09
CA ALA A 24 -1.48 0.00 -10.98
C ALA A 24 -1.89 0.63 -9.66
N THR A 25 -2.40 -0.19 -8.74
CA THR A 25 -2.77 0.24 -7.40
C THR A 25 -1.63 -0.03 -6.43
N LYS A 26 -1.38 0.88 -5.52
CA LYS A 26 -0.37 0.74 -4.48
C LYS A 26 -0.88 1.23 -3.13
N VAL A 27 -0.25 0.76 -2.06
CA VAL A 27 -0.45 1.27 -0.71
C VAL A 27 0.53 2.42 -0.49
N ARG A 28 0.04 3.51 0.07
CA ARG A 28 0.86 4.66 0.46
C ARG A 28 0.63 4.97 1.92
N CYS A 29 1.69 4.90 2.71
CA CYS A 29 1.65 5.23 4.13
C CYS A 29 2.41 6.52 4.41
N HIS A 30 1.79 7.38 5.21
CA HIS A 30 2.35 8.65 5.68
C HIS A 30 2.78 8.46 7.13
N LEU A 31 4.08 8.51 7.37
CA LEU A 31 4.69 8.30 8.68
C LEU A 31 5.21 9.63 9.20
N THR A 32 4.91 9.94 10.47
CA THR A 32 5.40 11.16 11.13
C THR A 32 6.07 10.80 12.45
N TYR A 33 7.30 11.29 12.62
CA TYR A 33 8.08 11.13 13.83
C TYR A 33 9.08 12.26 13.96
N GLY A 34 9.15 12.85 15.15
CA GLY A 34 10.12 13.93 15.43
C GLY A 34 9.93 15.17 14.56
N GLY A 35 8.70 15.47 14.14
CA GLY A 35 8.40 16.61 13.28
C GLY A 35 8.66 16.37 11.79
N GLU A 36 9.14 15.19 11.42
CA GLU A 36 9.38 14.79 10.03
C GLU A 36 8.27 13.87 9.54
N THR A 37 7.82 14.09 8.30
CA THR A 37 6.86 13.21 7.63
C THR A 37 7.52 12.56 6.42
N ARG A 38 7.36 11.26 6.29
CA ARG A 38 7.90 10.47 5.19
C ARG A 38 6.82 9.58 4.59
N ILE A 39 6.87 9.42 3.27
CA ILE A 39 5.96 8.55 2.53
C ILE A 39 6.68 7.22 2.23
N VAL A 40 6.02 6.12 2.56
CA VAL A 40 6.46 4.76 2.23
C VAL A 40 5.38 4.12 1.38
N GLU A 41 5.77 3.52 0.25
CA GLU A 41 4.85 2.93 -0.70
C GLU A 41 5.15 1.45 -0.92
N ALA A 42 4.12 0.66 -1.22
CA ALA A 42 4.25 -0.74 -1.58
C ALA A 42 3.32 -1.09 -2.74
N VAL A 43 3.86 -1.82 -3.70
CA VAL A 43 3.11 -2.44 -4.81
C VAL A 43 2.73 -3.86 -4.42
N PRO A 44 1.74 -4.47 -5.11
CA PRO A 44 1.40 -5.87 -4.85
C PRO A 44 2.60 -6.80 -5.01
N THR A 45 2.74 -7.75 -4.10
CA THR A 45 3.78 -8.78 -4.16
C THR A 45 3.17 -10.18 -4.02
N SER A 46 3.73 -11.16 -4.74
CA SER A 46 3.41 -12.57 -4.56
C SER A 46 4.28 -13.23 -3.48
N ASP A 47 5.41 -12.59 -3.10
CA ASP A 47 6.34 -13.10 -2.10
C ASP A 47 6.52 -12.08 -0.96
N PRO A 48 5.81 -12.27 0.16
CA PRO A 48 5.90 -11.37 1.31
C PRO A 48 7.28 -11.36 1.98
N TYR A 49 8.06 -12.42 1.81
CA TYR A 49 9.36 -12.55 2.47
C TYR A 49 10.45 -11.68 1.86
N THR A 50 10.24 -11.23 0.62
CA THR A 50 11.19 -10.35 -0.07
C THR A 50 11.04 -8.87 0.28
N VAL A 51 9.95 -8.50 0.98
CA VAL A 51 9.69 -7.11 1.35
C VAL A 51 10.47 -6.75 2.60
N ALA A 52 11.51 -5.91 2.45
CA ALA A 52 12.30 -5.44 3.58
C ALA A 52 11.60 -4.28 4.31
N PRO A 53 11.75 -4.18 5.65
CA PRO A 53 11.31 -3.01 6.37
C PRO A 53 12.16 -1.78 6.02
N VAL A 54 11.56 -0.61 6.15
CA VAL A 54 12.20 0.69 5.89
C VAL A 54 12.47 1.39 7.21
N SER A 55 13.68 1.86 7.42
CA SER A 55 14.04 2.63 8.61
C SER A 55 13.40 4.01 8.57
N PHE A 56 12.83 4.43 9.70
CA PHE A 56 12.30 5.76 9.88
C PHE A 56 12.68 6.33 11.25
N GLY A 57 13.32 7.47 11.24
CA GLY A 57 13.97 8.00 12.44
C GLY A 57 15.09 7.04 12.91
N SER A 58 15.52 7.21 14.16
CA SER A 58 16.56 6.35 14.74
C SER A 58 16.00 5.11 15.44
N TYR A 59 14.67 5.05 15.63
CA TYR A 59 14.07 4.07 16.55
C TYR A 59 13.06 3.14 15.91
N PHE A 60 12.67 3.38 14.65
CA PHE A 60 11.58 2.63 14.03
C PHE A 60 11.98 2.03 12.69
N LEU A 61 11.38 0.87 12.41
CA LEU A 61 11.30 0.28 11.08
C LEU A 61 9.83 0.08 10.74
N PHE A 62 9.48 0.27 9.48
CA PHE A 62 8.10 0.12 9.00
C PHE A 62 8.07 -0.76 7.76
N ARG A 63 7.14 -1.71 7.73
CA ARG A 63 7.01 -2.67 6.64
C ARG A 63 5.58 -2.74 6.16
N ILE A 64 5.38 -2.65 4.84
CA ILE A 64 4.10 -2.82 4.18
C ILE A 64 4.18 -4.08 3.31
N VAL A 65 3.35 -5.07 3.59
CA VAL A 65 3.18 -6.23 2.71
C VAL A 65 1.78 -6.16 2.12
N PHE A 66 1.73 -5.93 0.80
CA PHE A 66 0.48 -5.84 0.06
C PHE A 66 0.36 -7.02 -0.89
N ARG A 67 -0.71 -7.82 -0.72
CA ARG A 67 -1.08 -8.92 -1.61
C ARG A 67 -2.46 -8.65 -2.16
N ASP A 68 -2.59 -8.65 -3.50
CA ASP A 68 -3.86 -8.46 -4.17
C ASP A 68 -4.46 -9.77 -4.68
N GLN A 69 -3.66 -10.82 -4.73
CA GLN A 69 -4.08 -12.15 -5.20
C GLN A 69 -3.23 -13.27 -4.57
N PRO A 70 -3.75 -14.52 -4.50
CA PRO A 70 -5.15 -14.88 -4.76
C PRO A 70 -6.08 -14.27 -3.70
N ALA A 71 -7.38 -14.27 -3.98
CA ALA A 71 -8.37 -13.56 -3.15
C ALA A 71 -8.39 -14.00 -1.68
N ASP A 72 -8.15 -15.27 -1.40
CA ASP A 72 -8.11 -15.82 -0.05
C ASP A 72 -6.87 -15.41 0.76
N LEU A 73 -5.82 -14.93 0.09
CA LEU A 73 -4.59 -14.42 0.71
C LEU A 73 -4.44 -12.91 0.56
N ALA A 74 -5.39 -12.24 -0.11
CA ALA A 74 -5.33 -10.81 -0.34
C ALA A 74 -5.46 -10.03 0.97
N GLY A 75 -4.65 -8.99 1.12
CA GLY A 75 -4.65 -8.17 2.31
C GLY A 75 -3.46 -7.23 2.35
N ILE A 76 -3.50 -6.33 3.32
CA ILE A 76 -2.44 -5.35 3.57
C ILE A 76 -2.00 -5.52 5.01
N LYS A 77 -0.75 -5.95 5.20
CA LYS A 77 -0.14 -6.11 6.52
C LYS A 77 0.82 -4.96 6.77
N LEU A 78 0.57 -4.23 7.83
CA LEU A 78 1.38 -3.11 8.28
C LEU A 78 2.08 -3.51 9.57
N THR A 79 3.40 -3.47 9.59
CA THR A 79 4.19 -3.85 10.76
C THR A 79 5.14 -2.71 11.13
N THR A 80 5.09 -2.29 12.40
CA THR A 80 6.06 -1.35 12.97
C THR A 80 6.96 -2.10 13.93
N TYR A 81 8.26 -1.88 13.79
CA TYR A 81 9.29 -2.47 14.65
C TYR A 81 9.97 -1.37 15.44
N ALA A 82 10.36 -1.70 16.67
CA ALA A 82 11.38 -0.95 17.37
C ALA A 82 12.75 -1.42 16.86
N ASP A 83 13.59 -0.49 16.44
CA ASP A 83 14.96 -0.78 15.97
C ASP A 83 15.90 -0.79 17.16
N ARG A 84 16.05 -1.94 17.80
CA ARG A 84 16.87 -2.14 18.98
C ARG A 84 18.22 -2.74 18.64
N ASN A 85 19.20 -2.59 19.56
CA ASN A 85 20.56 -3.11 19.36
C ASN A 85 20.61 -4.63 19.14
N GLU A 86 19.67 -5.37 19.74
CA GLU A 86 19.54 -6.82 19.63
C GLU A 86 18.88 -7.27 18.33
N GLY A 87 18.33 -6.32 17.57
CA GLY A 87 17.57 -6.53 16.35
C GLY A 87 16.16 -5.94 16.42
N PRO A 88 15.44 -5.94 15.29
CA PRO A 88 14.09 -5.42 15.22
C PRO A 88 13.11 -6.22 16.08
N VAL A 89 12.26 -5.52 16.83
CA VAL A 89 11.19 -6.11 17.64
C VAL A 89 9.86 -5.56 17.16
N VAL A 90 8.90 -6.44 16.84
CA VAL A 90 7.54 -6.03 16.45
C VAL A 90 6.86 -5.38 17.65
N ILE A 91 6.42 -4.14 17.49
CA ILE A 91 5.68 -3.41 18.51
C ILE A 91 4.25 -3.09 18.10
N HIS A 92 3.94 -3.16 16.80
CA HIS A 92 2.58 -2.96 16.28
C HIS A 92 2.41 -3.71 14.96
N GLN A 93 1.30 -4.42 14.79
CA GLN A 93 0.98 -5.10 13.55
C GLN A 93 -0.53 -5.13 13.33
N VAL A 94 -0.96 -4.73 12.14
CA VAL A 94 -2.36 -4.74 11.73
C VAL A 94 -2.48 -5.35 10.34
N VAL A 95 -3.52 -6.15 10.13
CA VAL A 95 -3.88 -6.69 8.82
C VAL A 95 -5.22 -6.10 8.40
N HIS A 96 -5.24 -5.47 7.23
CA HIS A 96 -6.45 -4.94 6.61
C HIS A 96 -6.87 -5.83 5.45
N PRO A 97 -8.17 -6.03 5.23
CA PRO A 97 -8.65 -6.74 4.04
C PRO A 97 -8.33 -5.94 2.77
N TYR A 98 -8.25 -6.63 1.63
CA TYR A 98 -8.12 -5.98 0.33
C TYR A 98 -9.27 -6.41 -0.59
N PRO A 99 -9.97 -5.46 -1.24
CA PRO A 99 -9.85 -4.01 -1.06
C PRO A 99 -10.34 -3.56 0.33
N PRO A 100 -9.64 -2.60 0.96
CA PRO A 100 -10.02 -2.15 2.28
C PRO A 100 -11.17 -1.14 2.24
N PRO A 101 -12.10 -1.17 3.25
CA PRO A 101 -13.06 -0.10 3.40
C PRO A 101 -12.39 1.18 3.88
N ALA A 102 -13.00 2.34 3.59
CA ALA A 102 -12.54 3.61 4.11
C ALA A 102 -12.68 3.67 5.63
N ALA A 103 -11.73 4.32 6.30
CA ALA A 103 -11.74 4.54 7.74
C ALA A 103 -11.96 6.01 8.08
N GLU A 104 -12.52 6.27 9.26
CA GLU A 104 -12.53 7.63 9.82
C GLU A 104 -11.09 8.08 10.12
N GLY A 105 -10.80 9.35 9.87
CA GLY A 105 -9.47 9.93 10.14
C GLY A 105 -8.48 9.82 8.99
N GLY A 106 -8.88 9.28 7.86
CA GLY A 106 -8.10 9.27 6.62
C GLY A 106 -7.73 7.88 6.11
N GLY A 107 -7.70 7.74 4.79
CA GLY A 107 -7.35 6.52 4.09
C GLY A 107 -8.19 5.32 4.49
N PHE A 108 -7.54 4.16 4.61
CA PHE A 108 -8.19 2.94 5.08
C PHE A 108 -7.79 2.54 6.50
N THR A 109 -6.76 3.18 7.07
CA THR A 109 -6.27 2.85 8.42
C THR A 109 -6.77 3.78 9.51
N GLY A 110 -7.15 5.03 9.15
CA GLY A 110 -7.19 6.11 10.12
C GLY A 110 -5.79 6.45 10.65
N LEU A 111 -5.72 7.38 11.57
CA LEU A 111 -4.46 7.78 12.20
C LEU A 111 -4.14 6.81 13.34
N ASN A 112 -2.95 6.23 13.30
CA ASN A 112 -2.44 5.30 14.30
C ASN A 112 -1.26 5.91 15.04
N PHE A 113 -1.18 5.63 16.34
CA PHE A 113 -0.08 6.05 17.21
C PHE A 113 0.64 4.80 17.70
N VAL A 114 1.93 4.70 17.43
CA VAL A 114 2.75 3.55 17.84
C VAL A 114 3.82 4.03 18.80
N TYR A 115 3.71 3.61 20.05
CA TYR A 115 4.61 4.02 21.11
C TYR A 115 5.73 3.00 21.31
N GLU A 116 6.97 3.50 21.33
CA GLU A 116 8.15 2.70 21.68
C GLU A 116 8.55 3.02 23.11
N PRO A 117 8.28 2.10 24.07
CA PRO A 117 8.39 2.43 25.51
C PRO A 117 9.82 2.51 26.04
N VAL A 118 10.78 1.86 25.38
CA VAL A 118 12.17 1.84 25.87
C VAL A 118 12.84 3.20 25.68
N ARG A 119 12.53 3.88 24.59
CA ARG A 119 13.13 5.18 24.22
C ARG A 119 12.14 6.33 24.24
N ASP A 120 10.90 6.05 24.68
CA ASP A 120 9.84 7.05 24.79
C ASP A 120 9.58 7.78 23.48
N GLY A 121 9.53 7.04 22.38
CA GLY A 121 9.24 7.57 21.05
C GLY A 121 7.85 7.20 20.57
N GLU A 122 7.20 8.08 19.81
CA GLU A 122 5.89 7.82 19.23
C GLU A 122 5.92 8.07 17.72
N LEU A 123 5.62 7.04 16.95
CA LEU A 123 5.40 7.12 15.52
C LEU A 123 3.91 7.27 15.24
N GLN A 124 3.55 8.21 14.37
CA GLN A 124 2.20 8.33 13.86
C GLN A 124 2.17 7.88 12.40
N TYR A 125 1.13 7.16 12.00
CA TYR A 125 0.95 6.83 10.58
C TYR A 125 -0.50 6.70 10.19
N TRP A 126 -0.77 6.93 8.91
CA TRP A 126 -2.00 6.58 8.24
C TRP A 126 -1.70 6.15 6.80
N CYS A 127 -2.53 5.28 6.23
CA CYS A 127 -2.29 4.72 4.92
C CYS A 127 -3.52 4.84 4.03
N GLU A 128 -3.26 5.00 2.73
CA GLU A 128 -4.28 5.11 1.69
C GLU A 128 -3.97 4.17 0.53
N MET A 129 -5.00 3.81 -0.22
CA MET A 129 -4.82 3.20 -1.54
C MET A 129 -4.60 4.32 -2.55
N LYS A 130 -3.61 4.15 -3.40
CA LYS A 130 -3.26 5.14 -4.42
C LYS A 130 -3.12 4.46 -5.78
N GLU A 131 -3.75 5.03 -6.79
CA GLU A 131 -3.52 4.61 -8.17
C GLU A 131 -2.23 5.25 -8.68
N ALA A 132 -1.38 4.43 -9.32
CA ALA A 132 -0.17 4.90 -9.98
C ALA A 132 -0.49 5.21 -11.44
N PRO A 133 -0.02 6.35 -12.00
CA PRO A 133 -0.16 6.65 -13.43
C PRO A 133 0.63 5.68 -14.30
#